data_ba319317d0da0da4e028ba17a76da0f4
#
_entry.id   ba319317d0da0da4e028ba17a76da0f4
#
_cell.length_a   1.000
_cell.length_b   1.000
_cell.length_c   1.000
_cell.angle_alpha   90.00
_cell.angle_beta   90.00
_cell.angle_gamma   90.00
#
_symmetry.space_group_name_H-M   'P 1'
#
loop_
_entity.id
_entity.type
_entity.pdbx_description
1 polymer ?
#
loop_
_entity_poly.entity_id
_entity_poly.type
_entity_poly.pdbx_seq_one_letter_code
_entity_poly.pdbx_strand_id
1 'polypeptide(L)'
;MARVMTKTQLDHFKEKVRRNFDPLIEEQELLVKQYRAEATEKIVGKLAKKMGADKILADFQKAEAQLKAVREKARTFFRKKQEQDPKNKGLTYNMRDRDEKITLKDCKEQLTDWARDLVDREIRRRPEGLKLKQLEDLKTRAIDQVMESGTPEELIKQLDATTKKIGIAWVVDTSKIKQISSN
;
A
#
# COMPACT_ATOMS: atom_id res chain seq x y z
N MET A 1 40.41 -10.84 15.83
CA MET A 1 39.36 -11.50 15.05
C MET A 1 38.04 -10.80 15.37
N ALA A 2 37.40 -10.17 14.39
CA ALA A 2 36.08 -9.57 14.58
C ALA A 2 35.08 -10.69 14.90
N ARG A 3 34.38 -10.59 16.02
CA ARG A 3 33.37 -11.57 16.43
C ARG A 3 32.15 -11.40 15.54
N VAL A 4 31.87 -12.36 14.70
CA VAL A 4 30.64 -12.44 13.90
C VAL A 4 29.45 -12.52 14.87
N MET A 5 28.41 -11.71 14.61
CA MET A 5 27.20 -11.72 15.44
C MET A 5 26.50 -13.08 15.38
N THR A 6 26.04 -13.55 16.54
CA THR A 6 25.23 -14.76 16.64
C THR A 6 23.82 -14.51 16.13
N LYS A 7 23.10 -15.57 15.71
CA LYS A 7 21.69 -15.49 15.29
C LYS A 7 20.82 -14.79 16.35
N THR A 8 21.02 -15.12 17.62
CA THR A 8 20.28 -14.51 18.76
C THR A 8 20.54 -13.00 18.86
N GLN A 9 21.77 -12.53 18.63
CA GLN A 9 22.09 -11.11 18.60
C GLN A 9 21.44 -10.39 17.42
N LEU A 10 21.45 -11.01 16.26
CA LEU A 10 20.77 -10.48 15.06
C LEU A 10 19.26 -10.33 15.30
N ASP A 11 18.62 -11.34 15.87
CA ASP A 11 17.17 -11.31 16.15
C ASP A 11 16.85 -10.24 17.20
N HIS A 12 17.70 -10.08 18.23
CA HIS A 12 17.55 -9.02 19.23
C HIS A 12 17.64 -7.61 18.61
N PHE A 13 18.59 -7.37 17.71
CA PHE A 13 18.70 -6.09 17.01
C PHE A 13 17.53 -5.82 16.06
N LYS A 14 17.05 -6.82 15.33
CA LYS A 14 15.85 -6.69 14.50
C LYS A 14 14.63 -6.31 15.32
N GLU A 15 14.44 -6.97 16.46
CA GLU A 15 13.33 -6.64 17.35
C GLU A 15 13.45 -5.23 17.91
N LYS A 16 14.66 -4.78 18.23
CA LYS A 16 14.92 -3.41 18.66
C LYS A 16 14.63 -2.38 17.58
N VAL A 17 14.96 -2.68 16.33
CA VAL A 17 14.56 -1.85 15.16
C VAL A 17 13.05 -1.73 15.09
N ARG A 18 12.32 -2.85 15.12
CA ARG A 18 10.87 -2.85 15.11
C ARG A 18 10.28 -2.00 16.22
N ARG A 19 10.67 -2.24 17.46
CA ARG A 19 10.16 -1.49 18.62
C ARG A 19 10.37 0.02 18.53
N ASN A 20 11.41 0.47 17.84
CA ASN A 20 11.67 1.90 17.67
C ASN A 20 10.90 2.49 16.47
N PHE A 21 10.70 1.73 15.39
CA PHE A 21 10.06 2.24 14.18
C PHE A 21 8.56 2.00 14.13
N ASP A 22 8.07 0.84 14.60
CA ASP A 22 6.67 0.47 14.46
C ASP A 22 5.72 1.49 15.08
N PRO A 23 5.93 2.01 16.30
CA PRO A 23 5.05 3.02 16.87
C PRO A 23 5.02 4.32 16.05
N LEU A 24 6.15 4.74 15.48
CA LEU A 24 6.22 5.94 14.64
C LEU A 24 5.52 5.75 13.29
N ILE A 25 5.62 4.56 12.73
CA ILE A 25 4.93 4.18 11.50
C ILE A 25 3.43 4.12 11.76
N GLU A 26 2.97 3.46 12.82
CA GLU A 26 1.56 3.36 13.20
C GLU A 26 0.93 4.73 13.44
N GLU A 27 1.62 5.63 14.15
CA GLU A 27 1.16 7.00 14.34
C GLU A 27 1.01 7.73 13.00
N GLN A 28 1.99 7.58 12.11
CA GLN A 28 1.97 8.24 10.81
C GLN A 28 0.92 7.64 9.87
N GLU A 29 0.70 6.32 9.91
CA GLU A 29 -0.38 5.64 9.20
C GLU A 29 -1.75 6.14 9.65
N LEU A 30 -1.94 6.36 10.96
CA LEU A 30 -3.18 6.89 11.50
C LEU A 30 -3.48 8.28 10.93
N LEU A 31 -2.48 9.18 10.88
CA LEU A 31 -2.61 10.51 10.29
C LEU A 31 -2.96 10.44 8.80
N VAL A 32 -2.29 9.58 8.04
CA VAL A 32 -2.59 9.35 6.63
C VAL A 32 -4.00 8.81 6.44
N LYS A 33 -4.45 7.89 7.29
CA LYS A 33 -5.80 7.31 7.25
C LYS A 33 -6.88 8.34 7.55
N GLN A 34 -6.67 9.21 8.55
CA GLN A 34 -7.58 10.30 8.88
C GLN A 34 -7.70 11.29 7.71
N TYR A 35 -6.57 11.74 7.18
CA TYR A 35 -6.57 12.62 6.01
C TYR A 35 -7.27 11.99 4.81
N ARG A 36 -7.02 10.70 4.53
CA ARG A 36 -7.69 9.96 3.46
C ARG A 36 -9.20 9.99 3.60
N ALA A 37 -9.71 9.72 4.80
CA ALA A 37 -11.15 9.71 5.05
C ALA A 37 -11.77 11.10 4.82
N GLU A 38 -11.22 12.14 5.43
CA GLU A 38 -11.72 13.52 5.33
C GLU A 38 -11.64 14.07 3.90
N ALA A 39 -10.52 13.85 3.20
CA ALA A 39 -10.33 14.32 1.83
C ALA A 39 -11.27 13.60 0.85
N THR A 40 -11.47 12.29 1.02
CA THR A 40 -12.40 11.50 0.21
C THR A 40 -13.82 12.01 0.38
N GLU A 41 -14.30 12.17 1.62
CA GLU A 41 -15.63 12.68 1.91
C GLU A 41 -15.86 14.08 1.31
N LYS A 42 -14.86 14.96 1.42
CA LYS A 42 -14.90 16.32 0.88
C LYS A 42 -15.00 16.34 -0.66
N ILE A 43 -14.29 15.44 -1.34
CA ILE A 43 -14.35 15.30 -2.81
C ILE A 43 -15.71 14.75 -3.22
N VAL A 44 -16.16 13.66 -2.60
CA VAL A 44 -17.48 13.06 -2.88
C VAL A 44 -18.61 14.08 -2.67
N GLY A 45 -18.58 14.83 -1.55
CA GLY A 45 -19.57 15.85 -1.27
C GLY A 45 -19.61 16.99 -2.29
N LYS A 46 -18.43 17.44 -2.77
CA LYS A 46 -18.35 18.47 -3.82
C LYS A 46 -18.88 17.97 -5.17
N LEU A 47 -18.54 16.75 -5.55
CA LEU A 47 -18.99 16.16 -6.81
C LEU A 47 -20.48 15.88 -6.79
N ALA A 48 -21.01 15.31 -5.70
CA ALA A 48 -22.44 15.07 -5.55
C ALA A 48 -23.26 16.36 -5.65
N LYS A 49 -22.78 17.47 -5.08
CA LYS A 49 -23.43 18.78 -5.20
C LYS A 49 -23.34 19.36 -6.63
N LYS A 50 -22.22 19.18 -7.31
CA LYS A 50 -21.99 19.77 -8.64
C LYS A 50 -22.72 19.03 -9.75
N MET A 51 -22.77 17.71 -9.69
CA MET A 51 -23.31 16.88 -10.78
C MET A 51 -24.79 16.54 -10.60
N GLY A 52 -25.31 16.53 -9.38
CA GLY A 52 -26.63 15.99 -9.06
C GLY A 52 -26.66 14.46 -9.14
N ALA A 53 -27.50 13.83 -8.34
CA ALA A 53 -27.57 12.37 -8.25
C ALA A 53 -28.05 11.72 -9.55
N ASP A 54 -29.06 12.33 -10.20
CA ASP A 54 -29.67 11.79 -11.43
C ASP A 54 -28.70 11.82 -12.63
N LYS A 55 -27.89 12.88 -12.71
CA LYS A 55 -26.87 12.97 -13.76
C LYS A 55 -25.77 11.95 -13.59
N ILE A 56 -25.30 11.75 -12.35
CA ILE A 56 -24.30 10.72 -12.03
C ILE A 56 -24.85 9.34 -12.42
N LEU A 57 -26.08 9.04 -12.07
CA LEU A 57 -26.75 7.78 -12.41
C LEU A 57 -26.83 7.59 -13.94
N ALA A 58 -27.25 8.62 -14.67
CA ALA A 58 -27.35 8.57 -16.12
C ALA A 58 -25.99 8.33 -16.81
N ASP A 59 -24.93 9.00 -16.33
CA ASP A 59 -23.58 8.84 -16.87
C ASP A 59 -23.02 7.42 -16.61
N PHE A 60 -23.27 6.84 -15.43
CA PHE A 60 -22.89 5.46 -15.13
C PHE A 60 -23.69 4.44 -15.95
N GLN A 61 -24.99 4.63 -16.11
CA GLN A 61 -25.82 3.75 -16.96
C GLN A 61 -25.36 3.77 -18.43
N LYS A 62 -24.97 4.96 -18.94
CA LYS A 62 -24.41 5.09 -20.28
C LYS A 62 -23.07 4.37 -20.42
N ALA A 63 -22.18 4.50 -19.44
CA ALA A 63 -20.89 3.81 -19.44
C ALA A 63 -21.07 2.29 -19.39
N GLU A 64 -22.01 1.79 -18.61
CA GLU A 64 -22.35 0.37 -18.53
C GLU A 64 -22.88 -0.16 -19.87
N ALA A 65 -23.79 0.56 -20.52
CA ALA A 65 -24.32 0.19 -21.84
C ALA A 65 -23.18 0.12 -22.88
N GLN A 66 -22.24 1.05 -22.84
CA GLN A 66 -21.05 1.02 -23.71
C GLN A 66 -20.17 -0.21 -23.42
N LEU A 67 -19.93 -0.51 -22.14
CA LEU A 67 -19.15 -1.67 -21.74
C LEU A 67 -19.82 -2.98 -22.17
N LYS A 68 -21.15 -3.08 -22.02
CA LYS A 68 -21.94 -4.23 -22.49
C LYS A 68 -21.80 -4.43 -24.02
N ALA A 69 -21.86 -3.35 -24.78
CA ALA A 69 -21.67 -3.40 -26.25
C ALA A 69 -20.25 -3.88 -26.63
N VAL A 70 -19.21 -3.44 -25.92
CA VAL A 70 -17.83 -3.90 -26.12
C VAL A 70 -17.70 -5.39 -25.78
N ARG A 71 -18.33 -5.84 -24.70
CA ARG A 71 -18.35 -7.26 -24.28
C ARG A 71 -19.01 -8.15 -25.33
N GLU A 72 -20.15 -7.71 -25.90
CA GLU A 72 -20.84 -8.45 -26.94
C GLU A 72 -19.99 -8.57 -28.23
N LYS A 73 -19.33 -7.48 -28.63
CA LYS A 73 -18.38 -7.54 -29.75
C LYS A 73 -17.24 -8.52 -29.49
N ALA A 74 -16.68 -8.52 -28.28
CA ALA A 74 -15.62 -9.46 -27.91
C ALA A 74 -16.12 -10.91 -27.95
N ARG A 75 -17.32 -11.20 -27.41
CA ARG A 75 -17.94 -12.54 -27.49
C ARG A 75 -18.12 -13.02 -28.92
N THR A 76 -18.63 -12.15 -29.77
CA THR A 76 -18.84 -12.47 -31.20
C THR A 76 -17.50 -12.75 -31.89
N PHE A 77 -16.48 -11.96 -31.59
CA PHE A 77 -15.14 -12.18 -32.14
C PHE A 77 -14.55 -13.53 -31.68
N PHE A 78 -14.64 -13.86 -30.39
CA PHE A 78 -14.14 -15.14 -29.88
C PHE A 78 -14.91 -16.32 -30.44
N ARG A 79 -16.25 -16.23 -30.59
CA ARG A 79 -17.07 -17.28 -31.24
C ARG A 79 -16.60 -17.54 -32.66
N LYS A 80 -16.41 -16.50 -33.45
CA LYS A 80 -15.92 -16.65 -34.85
C LYS A 80 -14.53 -17.28 -34.88
N LYS A 81 -13.62 -16.92 -33.92
CA LYS A 81 -12.31 -17.54 -33.81
C LYS A 81 -12.37 -19.01 -33.44
N GLN A 82 -13.28 -19.41 -32.55
CA GLN A 82 -13.51 -20.82 -32.20
C GLN A 82 -14.06 -21.64 -33.38
N GLU A 83 -14.94 -21.05 -34.17
CA GLU A 83 -15.49 -21.69 -35.37
C GLU A 83 -14.41 -21.91 -36.46
N GLN A 84 -13.45 -21.01 -36.57
CA GLN A 84 -12.38 -21.03 -37.58
C GLN A 84 -11.21 -21.97 -37.20
N ASP A 85 -10.96 -22.22 -35.91
CA ASP A 85 -9.83 -23.05 -35.46
C ASP A 85 -10.31 -24.12 -34.48
N PRO A 86 -10.31 -25.41 -34.88
CA PRO A 86 -10.70 -26.52 -34.00
C PRO A 86 -9.88 -26.69 -32.73
N LYS A 87 -8.63 -26.17 -32.71
CA LYS A 87 -7.75 -26.21 -31.52
C LYS A 87 -8.24 -25.29 -30.41
N ASN A 88 -9.08 -24.32 -30.74
CA ASN A 88 -9.69 -23.38 -29.79
C ASN A 88 -11.03 -23.88 -29.22
N LYS A 89 -11.47 -25.10 -29.56
CA LYS A 89 -12.64 -25.74 -28.96
C LYS A 89 -12.41 -25.92 -27.45
N GLY A 90 -13.13 -25.17 -26.64
CA GLY A 90 -13.04 -25.24 -25.18
C GLY A 90 -12.56 -23.94 -24.51
N LEU A 91 -12.11 -22.95 -25.24
CA LEU A 91 -11.89 -21.63 -24.70
C LEU A 91 -13.25 -20.93 -24.48
N THR A 92 -13.78 -21.05 -23.25
CA THR A 92 -14.99 -20.34 -22.86
C THR A 92 -14.61 -18.96 -22.35
N TYR A 93 -15.15 -17.92 -23.00
CA TYR A 93 -15.04 -16.55 -22.50
C TYR A 93 -16.07 -16.37 -21.38
N ASN A 94 -15.66 -16.66 -20.13
CA ASN A 94 -16.50 -16.48 -18.94
C ASN A 94 -16.46 -15.04 -18.48
N MET A 95 -17.07 -14.13 -19.21
CA MET A 95 -17.53 -12.88 -18.63
C MET A 95 -18.84 -13.17 -17.89
N ARG A 96 -18.82 -13.09 -16.57
CA ARG A 96 -20.05 -13.08 -15.77
C ARG A 96 -20.81 -11.80 -16.12
N ASP A 97 -21.93 -11.96 -16.81
CA ASP A 97 -22.90 -10.89 -16.95
C ASP A 97 -23.53 -10.66 -15.58
N ARG A 98 -23.22 -9.53 -14.99
CA ARG A 98 -24.06 -9.00 -13.93
C ARG A 98 -25.22 -8.30 -14.62
N ASP A 99 -26.37 -8.94 -14.65
CA ASP A 99 -27.64 -8.34 -15.07
C ASP A 99 -28.20 -7.39 -13.98
N GLU A 100 -27.38 -7.00 -13.01
CA GLU A 100 -27.74 -6.08 -11.94
C GLU A 100 -27.91 -4.68 -12.50
N LYS A 101 -29.09 -4.11 -12.29
CA LYS A 101 -29.33 -2.70 -12.61
C LYS A 101 -28.45 -1.83 -11.70
N ILE A 102 -27.72 -0.91 -12.32
CA ILE A 102 -26.93 0.09 -11.56
C ILE A 102 -27.90 0.92 -10.73
N THR A 103 -27.66 0.94 -9.43
CA THR A 103 -28.42 1.72 -8.47
C THR A 103 -27.68 3.01 -8.12
N LEU A 104 -28.37 3.96 -7.50
CA LEU A 104 -27.74 5.16 -6.94
C LEU A 104 -26.67 4.83 -5.89
N LYS A 105 -26.83 3.71 -5.17
CA LYS A 105 -25.83 3.22 -4.20
C LYS A 105 -24.55 2.83 -4.91
N ASP A 106 -24.64 2.07 -6.02
CA ASP A 106 -23.47 1.65 -6.80
C ASP A 106 -22.71 2.86 -7.37
N CYS A 107 -23.46 3.88 -7.83
CA CYS A 107 -22.88 5.13 -8.31
C CYS A 107 -22.10 5.87 -7.20
N LYS A 108 -22.63 5.90 -5.97
CA LYS A 108 -21.94 6.50 -4.82
C LYS A 108 -20.70 5.72 -4.43
N GLU A 109 -20.75 4.38 -4.46
CA GLU A 109 -19.59 3.52 -4.18
C GLU A 109 -18.48 3.76 -5.20
N GLN A 110 -18.80 3.74 -6.49
CA GLN A 110 -17.82 4.01 -7.56
C GLN A 110 -17.22 5.43 -7.47
N LEU A 111 -18.05 6.42 -7.14
CA LEU A 111 -17.58 7.79 -6.93
C LEU A 111 -16.63 7.87 -5.74
N THR A 112 -16.92 7.13 -4.67
CA THR A 112 -16.08 7.05 -3.48
C THR A 112 -14.74 6.38 -3.81
N ASP A 113 -14.73 5.30 -4.58
CA ASP A 113 -13.52 4.61 -5.00
C ASP A 113 -12.65 5.49 -5.89
N TRP A 114 -13.26 6.18 -6.85
CA TRP A 114 -12.54 7.15 -7.68
C TRP A 114 -11.95 8.31 -6.85
N ALA A 115 -12.72 8.82 -5.87
CA ALA A 115 -12.23 9.86 -4.97
C ALA A 115 -11.05 9.37 -4.11
N ARG A 116 -11.09 8.12 -3.63
CA ARG A 116 -9.98 7.48 -2.92
C ARG A 116 -8.73 7.41 -3.78
N ASP A 117 -8.83 6.99 -5.03
CA ASP A 117 -7.70 6.91 -5.95
C ASP A 117 -7.03 8.28 -6.17
N LEU A 118 -7.82 9.35 -6.26
CA LEU A 118 -7.31 10.71 -6.36
C LEU A 118 -6.56 11.12 -5.08
N VAL A 119 -7.17 10.85 -3.93
CA VAL A 119 -6.59 11.17 -2.61
C VAL A 119 -5.30 10.38 -2.40
N ASP A 120 -5.25 9.11 -2.77
CA ASP A 120 -4.05 8.27 -2.64
C ASP A 120 -2.88 8.78 -3.48
N ARG A 121 -3.16 9.31 -4.67
CA ARG A 121 -2.13 9.98 -5.49
C ARG A 121 -1.64 11.28 -4.83
N GLU A 122 -2.53 12.01 -4.18
CA GLU A 122 -2.18 13.24 -3.46
C GLU A 122 -1.37 12.92 -2.20
N ILE A 123 -1.78 11.93 -1.41
CA ILE A 123 -1.07 11.50 -0.19
C ILE A 123 0.40 11.21 -0.45
N ARG A 124 0.73 10.58 -1.58
CA ARG A 124 2.12 10.28 -1.96
C ARG A 124 3.01 11.51 -2.11
N ARG A 125 2.41 12.70 -2.26
CA ARG A 125 3.11 13.98 -2.43
C ARG A 125 3.02 14.87 -1.19
N ARG A 126 2.14 14.54 -0.24
CA ARG A 126 1.97 15.31 0.99
C ARG A 126 3.04 14.97 2.03
N PRO A 127 3.33 15.92 2.95
CA PRO A 127 4.30 15.71 4.02
C PRO A 127 4.04 14.44 4.83
N GLU A 128 2.76 14.15 5.14
CA GLU A 128 2.35 12.98 5.91
C GLU A 128 2.69 11.67 5.21
N GLY A 129 2.38 11.57 3.90
CA GLY A 129 2.68 10.38 3.10
C GLY A 129 4.18 10.24 2.80
N LEU A 130 4.88 11.35 2.57
CA LEU A 130 6.33 11.35 2.39
C LEU A 130 7.07 10.91 3.66
N LYS A 131 6.60 11.39 4.83
CA LYS A 131 7.16 10.99 6.13
C LYS A 131 6.92 9.52 6.41
N LEU A 132 5.73 9.00 6.15
CA LEU A 132 5.42 7.56 6.29
C LEU A 132 6.38 6.73 5.44
N LYS A 133 6.48 7.02 4.16
CA LYS A 133 7.41 6.33 3.25
C LYS A 133 8.86 6.41 3.74
N GLN A 134 9.29 7.57 4.22
CA GLN A 134 10.64 7.74 4.76
C GLN A 134 10.90 6.85 5.98
N LEU A 135 9.93 6.71 6.88
CA LEU A 135 10.04 5.84 8.05
C LEU A 135 10.11 4.36 7.65
N GLU A 136 9.29 3.93 6.69
CA GLU A 136 9.32 2.57 6.15
C GLU A 136 10.65 2.25 5.46
N ASP A 137 11.15 3.16 4.62
CA ASP A 137 12.44 3.01 3.94
C ASP A 137 13.60 2.95 4.94
N LEU A 138 13.57 3.78 6.00
CA LEU A 138 14.59 3.77 7.03
C LEU A 138 14.54 2.52 7.90
N LYS A 139 13.34 2.02 8.24
CA LYS A 139 13.17 0.74 8.94
C LYS A 139 13.75 -0.41 8.12
N THR A 140 13.44 -0.46 6.83
CA THR A 140 13.96 -1.49 5.92
C THR A 140 15.49 -1.44 5.89
N ARG A 141 16.08 -0.27 5.68
CA ARG A 141 17.54 -0.10 5.70
C ARG A 141 18.18 -0.49 7.02
N ALA A 142 17.53 -0.15 8.14
CA ALA A 142 18.03 -0.54 9.46
C ALA A 142 18.01 -2.06 9.65
N ILE A 143 17.00 -2.76 9.14
CA ILE A 143 16.94 -4.23 9.15
C ILE A 143 18.03 -4.83 8.26
N ASP A 144 18.24 -4.28 7.05
CA ASP A 144 19.30 -4.72 6.13
C ASP A 144 20.68 -4.54 6.77
N GLN A 145 20.93 -3.41 7.42
CA GLN A 145 22.17 -3.16 8.16
C GLN A 145 22.38 -4.19 9.27
N VAL A 146 21.34 -4.61 9.97
CA VAL A 146 21.43 -5.69 10.97
C VAL A 146 21.87 -7.00 10.33
N MET A 147 21.42 -7.27 9.08
CA MET A 147 21.77 -8.51 8.37
C MET A 147 23.19 -8.50 7.79
N GLU A 148 23.70 -7.32 7.43
CA GLU A 148 24.99 -7.17 6.74
C GLU A 148 26.17 -6.89 7.68
N SER A 149 25.88 -6.44 8.92
CA SER A 149 26.93 -6.02 9.86
C SER A 149 27.67 -7.20 10.47
N GLY A 150 29.00 -7.09 10.50
CA GLY A 150 29.88 -8.11 11.08
C GLY A 150 29.96 -8.05 12.61
N THR A 151 29.92 -6.85 13.21
CA THR A 151 30.09 -6.64 14.66
C THR A 151 29.00 -5.74 15.27
N PRO A 152 28.65 -5.93 16.56
CA PRO A 152 27.67 -5.08 17.23
C PRO A 152 28.05 -3.59 17.23
N GLU A 153 29.32 -3.25 17.38
CA GLU A 153 29.84 -1.89 17.45
C GLU A 153 29.68 -1.16 16.09
N GLU A 154 29.97 -1.86 14.99
CA GLU A 154 29.78 -1.33 13.64
C GLU A 154 28.29 -1.11 13.36
N LEU A 155 27.45 -2.08 13.72
CA LEU A 155 26.01 -1.97 13.56
C LEU A 155 25.44 -0.75 14.30
N ILE A 156 25.81 -0.53 15.54
CA ILE A 156 25.33 0.61 16.32
C ILE A 156 25.68 1.93 15.64
N LYS A 157 26.92 2.09 15.18
CA LYS A 157 27.35 3.29 14.44
C LYS A 157 26.52 3.52 13.17
N GLN A 158 26.25 2.44 12.42
CA GLN A 158 25.43 2.51 11.20
C GLN A 158 23.98 2.88 11.52
N LEU A 159 23.38 2.27 12.53
CA LEU A 159 22.03 2.57 12.98
C LEU A 159 21.90 4.02 13.48
N ASP A 160 22.85 4.51 14.28
CA ASP A 160 22.89 5.89 14.72
C ASP A 160 22.97 6.87 13.55
N ALA A 161 23.82 6.59 12.57
CA ALA A 161 23.93 7.42 11.37
C ALA A 161 22.62 7.44 10.54
N THR A 162 21.95 6.30 10.45
CA THR A 162 20.68 6.16 9.71
C THR A 162 19.53 6.88 10.41
N THR A 163 19.46 6.80 11.74
CA THR A 163 18.32 7.28 12.54
C THR A 163 18.48 8.66 13.13
N LYS A 164 19.69 9.23 13.12
CA LYS A 164 20.00 10.58 13.63
C LYS A 164 19.09 11.65 13.04
N LYS A 165 18.75 11.54 11.75
CA LYS A 165 17.91 12.52 11.04
C LYS A 165 16.45 12.53 11.50
N ILE A 166 15.99 11.45 12.12
CA ILE A 166 14.60 11.29 12.62
C ILE A 166 14.51 11.29 14.14
N GLY A 167 15.61 11.64 14.81
CA GLY A 167 15.62 11.81 16.27
C GLY A 167 15.52 10.52 17.09
N ILE A 168 15.67 9.35 16.47
CA ILE A 168 15.75 8.08 17.19
C ILE A 168 17.17 7.92 17.73
N ALA A 169 17.32 7.96 19.05
CA ALA A 169 18.57 7.62 19.71
C ALA A 169 18.63 6.12 20.01
N TRP A 170 19.64 5.45 19.45
CA TRP A 170 19.92 4.06 19.79
C TRP A 170 20.68 4.01 21.11
N VAL A 171 19.93 4.04 22.21
CA VAL A 171 20.52 3.76 23.52
C VAL A 171 20.79 2.25 23.58
N VAL A 172 21.99 1.87 23.23
CA VAL A 172 22.44 0.50 23.40
C VAL A 172 23.06 0.42 24.79
N ASP A 173 22.42 -0.32 25.70
CA ASP A 173 23.04 -0.71 26.95
C ASP A 173 24.14 -1.73 26.62
N THR A 174 25.35 -1.21 26.42
CA THR A 174 26.54 -2.01 26.10
C THR A 174 26.88 -3.01 27.23
N SER A 175 26.36 -2.81 28.43
CA SER A 175 26.52 -3.75 29.54
C SER A 175 25.78 -5.07 29.30
N LYS A 176 24.61 -5.02 28.67
CA LYS A 176 23.85 -6.23 28.30
C LYS A 176 24.47 -6.99 27.14
N ILE A 177 25.15 -6.32 26.23
CA ILE A 177 25.85 -6.99 25.10
C ILE A 177 27.03 -7.81 25.64
N LYS A 178 27.73 -7.35 26.67
CA LYS A 178 28.81 -8.08 27.29
C LYS A 178 28.33 -9.31 28.09
N GLN A 179 27.14 -9.27 28.68
CA GLN A 179 26.55 -10.42 29.41
C GLN A 179 26.10 -11.56 28.49
N ILE A 180 25.63 -11.26 27.26
CA ILE A 180 25.25 -12.28 26.27
C ILE A 180 26.47 -12.97 25.66
N SER A 181 27.66 -12.36 25.79
CA SER A 181 28.93 -12.92 25.29
C SER A 181 29.65 -13.80 26.31
N SER A 182 29.12 -13.98 27.52
CA SER A 182 29.79 -14.69 28.64
C SER A 182 29.09 -15.99 29.06
N ASN A 183 28.05 -16.41 28.33
CA ASN A 183 27.38 -17.72 28.46
C ASN A 183 27.61 -18.52 27.14
#